data_7ba6e1ade1668388fa80f54c5d53da8a
#
_entry.id   7ba6e1ade1668388fa80f54c5d53da8a
#
_cell.length_a   1.000
_cell.length_b   1.000
_cell.length_c   1.000
_cell.angle_alpha   90.00
_cell.angle_beta   90.00
_cell.angle_gamma   90.00
#
_symmetry.space_group_name_H-M   'P 1'
#
loop_
_entity.id
_entity.type
_entity.pdbx_description
1 polymer ?
#
loop_
_entity_poly.entity_id
_entity_poly.type
_entity_poly.pdbx_seq_one_letter_code
_entity_poly.pdbx_strand_id
1 'polypeptide(L)'
;QARQKLNEAALRIGAGELAVLFSGYSGEMFKTISTRPIKDGSVLVETELVRQSDSNVKLTYRVRKFGENWRIIDVLLDGTISQLLKRRDEYRRTLQDSGIAGLTSLLNAKADEILASDRTAKAGK
;
A
#
# COMPACT_ATOMS: atom_id res chain seq x y z
N GLN A 1 -9.45 -21.98 2.05
CA GLN A 1 -9.98 -21.39 0.81
C GLN A 1 -10.50 -19.96 1.00
N ALA A 2 -11.25 -19.71 2.07
CA ALA A 2 -11.72 -18.35 2.38
C ALA A 2 -10.55 -17.40 2.61
N ARG A 3 -9.51 -17.86 3.30
CA ARG A 3 -8.30 -17.10 3.57
C ARG A 3 -7.53 -16.80 2.27
N GLN A 4 -7.46 -17.78 1.37
CA GLN A 4 -6.80 -17.61 0.07
C GLN A 4 -7.52 -16.56 -0.78
N LYS A 5 -8.85 -16.62 -0.83
CA LYS A 5 -9.67 -15.65 -1.57
C LYS A 5 -9.51 -14.24 -1.02
N LEU A 6 -9.41 -14.10 0.31
CA LEU A 6 -9.14 -12.81 0.95
C LEU A 6 -7.76 -12.28 0.57
N ASN A 7 -6.74 -13.14 0.57
CA ASN A 7 -5.38 -12.75 0.18
C ASN A 7 -5.33 -12.29 -1.28
N GLU A 8 -6.01 -13.00 -2.17
CA GLU A 8 -6.09 -12.63 -3.59
C GLU A 8 -6.77 -11.27 -3.76
N ALA A 9 -7.86 -11.02 -3.04
CA ALA A 9 -8.56 -9.73 -3.07
C ALA A 9 -7.69 -8.60 -2.54
N ALA A 10 -6.95 -8.84 -1.46
CA ALA A 10 -6.01 -7.86 -0.89
C ALA A 10 -4.88 -7.53 -1.87
N LEU A 11 -4.35 -8.53 -2.58
CA LEU A 11 -3.34 -8.32 -3.61
C LEU A 11 -3.89 -7.51 -4.78
N ARG A 12 -5.13 -7.76 -5.20
CA ARG A 12 -5.77 -7.01 -6.28
C ARG A 12 -5.91 -5.54 -5.93
N ILE A 13 -6.39 -5.21 -4.73
CA ILE A 13 -6.56 -3.82 -4.32
C ILE A 13 -5.21 -3.12 -4.18
N GLY A 14 -4.20 -3.80 -3.63
CA GLY A 14 -2.85 -3.27 -3.54
C GLY A 14 -2.24 -2.97 -4.89
N ALA A 15 -2.37 -3.90 -5.83
CA ALA A 15 -1.88 -3.72 -7.20
C ALA A 15 -2.62 -2.57 -7.90
N GLY A 16 -3.94 -2.48 -7.72
CA GLY A 16 -4.74 -1.40 -8.30
C GLY A 16 -4.34 -0.04 -7.77
N GLU A 17 -4.13 0.08 -6.46
CA GLU A 17 -3.70 1.33 -5.83
C GLU A 17 -2.33 1.77 -6.33
N LEU A 18 -1.39 0.83 -6.49
CA LEU A 18 -0.06 1.14 -7.02
C LEU A 18 -0.14 1.57 -8.48
N ALA A 19 -0.96 0.91 -9.29
CA ALA A 19 -1.15 1.27 -10.69
C ALA A 19 -1.66 2.70 -10.84
N VAL A 20 -2.64 3.09 -10.01
CA VAL A 20 -3.19 4.46 -10.02
C VAL A 20 -2.11 5.47 -9.58
N LEU A 21 -1.35 5.15 -8.54
CA LEU A 21 -0.29 6.00 -8.02
C LEU A 21 0.77 6.30 -9.08
N PHE A 22 1.15 5.30 -9.87
CA PHE A 22 2.19 5.45 -10.87
C PHE A 22 1.68 5.86 -12.25
N SER A 23 0.36 5.96 -12.44
CA SER A 23 -0.22 6.38 -13.73
C SER A 23 0.10 7.84 -14.08
N GLY A 24 0.39 8.66 -13.08
CA GLY A 24 0.68 10.07 -13.24
C GLY A 24 2.16 10.43 -13.16
N TYR A 25 3.04 9.48 -13.45
CA TYR A 25 4.48 9.72 -13.38
C TYR A 25 4.91 10.91 -14.27
N SER A 26 5.64 11.85 -13.69
CA SER A 26 6.11 13.05 -14.39
C SER A 26 7.54 13.44 -13.95
N GLY A 27 8.40 12.44 -13.77
CA GLY A 27 9.79 12.64 -13.43
C GLY A 27 10.10 12.64 -11.94
N GLU A 28 9.20 12.13 -11.11
CA GLU A 28 9.45 11.98 -9.67
C GLU A 28 10.59 11.00 -9.43
N MET A 29 11.35 11.24 -8.38
CA MET A 29 12.47 10.38 -8.00
C MET A 29 12.39 10.03 -6.51
N PHE A 30 12.75 8.78 -6.19
CA PHE A 30 12.92 8.36 -4.80
C PHE A 30 14.34 8.64 -4.35
N LYS A 31 14.47 9.20 -3.16
CA LYS A 31 15.76 9.42 -2.53
C LYS A 31 15.75 8.74 -1.18
N THR A 32 16.70 7.84 -0.94
CA THR A 32 16.86 7.22 0.38
C THR A 32 17.59 8.20 1.29
N ILE A 33 16.96 8.55 2.41
CA ILE A 33 17.52 9.50 3.37
C ILE A 33 18.35 8.78 4.42
N SER A 34 17.79 7.72 5.01
CA SER A 34 18.46 6.96 6.06
C SER A 34 17.86 5.57 6.24
N THR A 35 18.61 4.71 6.90
CA THR A 35 18.12 3.40 7.34
C THR A 35 18.48 3.25 8.82
N ARG A 36 17.54 2.73 9.61
CA ARG A 36 17.80 2.47 11.02
C ARG A 36 17.08 1.22 11.52
N PRO A 37 17.78 0.36 12.27
CA PRO A 37 17.13 -0.79 12.88
C PRO A 37 16.24 -0.36 14.04
N ILE A 38 15.18 -1.11 14.29
CA ILE A 38 14.31 -0.90 15.44
C ILE A 38 14.25 -2.16 16.31
N LYS A 39 13.69 -2.02 17.51
CA LYS A 39 13.77 -3.04 18.56
C LYS A 39 13.18 -4.40 18.19
N ASP A 40 12.20 -4.43 17.29
CA ASP A 40 11.53 -5.68 16.91
C ASP A 40 12.27 -6.48 15.83
N GLY A 41 13.47 -6.04 15.44
CA GLY A 41 14.26 -6.70 14.40
C GLY A 41 13.97 -6.24 12.99
N SER A 42 13.02 -5.33 12.81
CA SER A 42 12.78 -4.72 11.49
C SER A 42 13.68 -3.50 11.31
N VAL A 43 13.73 -2.97 10.08
CA VAL A 43 14.51 -1.80 9.72
C VAL A 43 13.59 -0.78 9.10
N LEU A 44 13.74 0.47 9.50
CA LEU A 44 13.04 1.58 8.85
C LEU A 44 13.94 2.17 7.77
N VAL A 45 13.42 2.20 6.54
CA VAL A 45 14.09 2.84 5.41
C VAL A 45 13.36 4.15 5.12
N GLU A 46 13.96 5.24 5.52
CA GLU A 46 13.38 6.57 5.32
C GLU A 46 13.69 7.05 3.92
N THR A 47 12.64 7.32 3.14
CA THR A 47 12.77 7.81 1.77
C THR A 47 11.97 9.09 1.59
N GLU A 48 12.31 9.80 0.53
CA GLU A 48 11.59 10.99 0.13
C GLU A 48 11.28 10.90 -1.36
N LEU A 49 10.02 11.08 -1.71
CA LEU A 49 9.61 11.19 -3.10
C LEU A 49 9.78 12.65 -3.52
N VAL A 50 10.75 12.88 -4.37
CA VAL A 50 11.06 14.23 -4.86
C VAL A 50 10.21 14.50 -6.09
N ARG A 51 9.39 15.55 -6.01
CA ARG A 51 8.49 15.96 -7.08
C ARG A 51 8.92 17.32 -7.63
N GLN A 52 8.71 17.50 -8.93
CA GLN A 52 9.14 18.74 -9.60
C GLN A 52 8.23 19.94 -9.31
N SER A 53 6.93 19.70 -9.22
CA SER A 53 5.94 20.77 -9.13
C SER A 53 5.21 20.86 -7.79
N ASP A 54 5.44 19.92 -6.89
CA ASP A 54 4.80 19.86 -5.57
C ASP A 54 5.82 19.64 -4.48
N SER A 55 5.38 19.77 -3.23
CA SER A 55 6.23 19.47 -2.09
C SER A 55 6.59 17.97 -2.08
N ASN A 56 7.79 17.67 -1.58
CA ASN A 56 8.24 16.28 -1.45
C ASN A 56 7.40 15.51 -0.45
N VAL A 57 7.28 14.21 -0.66
CA VAL A 57 6.50 13.32 0.21
C VAL A 57 7.44 12.38 0.93
N LYS A 58 7.34 12.33 2.26
CA LYS A 58 8.09 11.37 3.07
C LYS A 58 7.38 10.03 3.07
N LEU A 59 8.11 8.98 2.67
CA LEU A 59 7.64 7.61 2.73
C LEU A 59 8.67 6.79 3.49
N THR A 60 8.27 6.23 4.62
CA THR A 60 9.14 5.36 5.40
C THR A 60 8.65 3.94 5.28
N TYR A 61 9.53 3.06 4.81
CA TYR A 61 9.22 1.64 4.65
C TYR A 61 9.73 0.88 5.87
N ARG A 62 8.84 0.09 6.46
CA ARG A 62 9.25 -0.87 7.48
C ARG A 62 9.52 -2.19 6.80
N VAL A 63 10.75 -2.65 6.86
CA VAL A 63 11.18 -3.87 6.18
C VAL A 63 11.68 -4.89 7.19
N ARG A 64 11.47 -6.16 6.87
CA ARG A 64 11.91 -7.27 7.73
C ARG A 64 12.49 -8.39 6.89
N LYS A 65 13.52 -9.01 7.40
CA LYS A 65 14.16 -10.14 6.75
C LYS A 65 13.42 -11.44 7.08
N PHE A 66 13.05 -12.19 6.06
CA PHE A 66 12.45 -13.51 6.17
C PHE A 66 13.38 -14.49 5.43
N GLY A 67 14.15 -15.29 6.18
CA GLY A 67 15.20 -16.11 5.59
C GLY A 67 16.25 -15.23 4.93
N GLU A 68 16.44 -15.39 3.63
CA GLU A 68 17.38 -14.59 2.83
C GLU A 68 16.76 -13.36 2.20
N ASN A 69 15.43 -13.19 2.31
CA ASN A 69 14.71 -12.14 1.60
C ASN A 69 14.25 -11.03 2.52
N TRP A 70 14.42 -9.79 2.09
CA TRP A 70 13.85 -8.61 2.75
C TRP A 70 12.47 -8.33 2.15
N ARG A 71 11.50 -8.03 3.01
CA ARG A 71 10.13 -7.71 2.58
C ARG A 71 9.64 -6.45 3.27
N ILE A 72 8.86 -5.67 2.53
CA ILE A 72 8.18 -4.50 3.09
C ILE A 72 6.97 -5.00 3.86
N ILE A 73 6.88 -4.67 5.15
CA ILE A 73 5.76 -5.08 6.01
C ILE A 73 4.84 -3.91 6.35
N ASP A 74 5.27 -2.67 6.15
CA ASP A 74 4.43 -1.49 6.36
C ASP A 74 5.00 -0.30 5.60
N VAL A 75 4.15 0.68 5.32
CA VAL A 75 4.53 1.96 4.76
C VAL A 75 3.97 3.06 5.68
N LEU A 76 4.84 3.96 6.12
CA LEU A 76 4.46 5.08 6.98
C LEU A 76 4.44 6.35 6.13
N LEU A 77 3.26 6.93 5.96
CA LEU A 77 3.12 8.22 5.28
C LEU A 77 3.55 9.33 6.24
N ASP A 78 4.28 10.29 5.71
CA ASP A 78 4.87 11.40 6.47
C ASP A 78 5.72 10.92 7.67
N GLY A 79 6.22 9.68 7.58
CA GLY A 79 7.07 9.08 8.59
C GLY A 79 6.35 8.54 9.83
N THR A 80 5.03 8.73 9.94
CA THR A 80 4.29 8.38 11.17
C THR A 80 3.00 7.61 10.94
N ILE A 81 2.34 7.78 9.80
CA ILE A 81 1.02 7.20 9.56
C ILE A 81 1.15 5.81 8.95
N SER A 82 1.05 4.77 9.79
CA SER A 82 1.10 3.37 9.35
C SER A 82 -0.08 3.03 8.47
N GLN A 83 0.19 2.61 7.24
CA GLN A 83 -0.84 2.18 6.30
C GLN A 83 -1.43 0.83 6.71
N LEU A 84 -0.62 -0.04 7.31
CA LEU A 84 -1.08 -1.33 7.82
C LEU A 84 -2.12 -1.16 8.94
N LEU A 85 -1.83 -0.30 9.92
CA LEU A 85 -2.75 -0.03 11.02
C LEU A 85 -4.04 0.63 10.53
N LYS A 86 -3.92 1.56 9.59
CA LYS A 86 -5.08 2.23 8.99
C LYS A 86 -5.98 1.20 8.29
N ARG A 87 -5.41 0.30 7.48
CA ARG A 87 -6.17 -0.76 6.80
C ARG A 87 -6.81 -1.71 7.79
N ARG A 88 -6.08 -2.10 8.83
CA ARG A 88 -6.62 -2.98 9.87
C ARG A 88 -7.87 -2.37 10.51
N ASP A 89 -7.84 -1.10 10.84
CA ASP A 89 -8.96 -0.42 11.47
C ASP A 89 -10.15 -0.28 10.52
N GLU A 90 -9.90 0.04 9.25
CA GLU A 90 -10.95 0.13 8.22
C GLU A 90 -11.66 -1.21 8.02
N TYR A 91 -10.92 -2.31 8.02
CA TYR A 91 -11.47 -3.62 7.69
C TYR A 91 -12.02 -4.37 8.90
N ARG A 92 -11.64 -3.99 10.11
CA ARG A 92 -12.09 -4.65 11.34
C ARG A 92 -13.62 -4.74 11.41
N ARG A 93 -14.28 -3.65 11.15
CA ARG A 93 -15.75 -3.57 11.22
C ARG A 93 -16.40 -4.52 10.22
N THR A 94 -15.97 -4.48 8.98
CA THR A 94 -16.50 -5.38 7.95
C THR A 94 -16.28 -6.84 8.31
N LEU A 95 -15.09 -7.15 8.85
CA LEU A 95 -14.75 -8.52 9.26
C LEU A 95 -15.67 -9.00 10.40
N GLN A 96 -15.97 -8.12 11.36
CA GLN A 96 -16.86 -8.44 12.48
C GLN A 96 -18.32 -8.62 12.02
N ASP A 97 -18.78 -7.76 11.12
CA ASP A 97 -20.18 -7.74 10.66
C ASP A 97 -20.48 -8.81 9.62
N SER A 98 -19.53 -9.09 8.72
CA SER A 98 -19.77 -9.90 7.52
C SER A 98 -18.74 -11.02 7.31
N GLY A 99 -17.82 -11.20 8.23
CA GLY A 99 -16.81 -12.26 8.17
C GLY A 99 -15.82 -12.12 7.02
N ILE A 100 -15.04 -13.16 6.80
CA ILE A 100 -14.00 -13.19 5.77
C ILE A 100 -14.61 -13.03 4.37
N ALA A 101 -15.73 -13.68 4.11
CA ALA A 101 -16.40 -13.61 2.81
C ALA A 101 -16.87 -12.18 2.51
N GLY A 102 -17.43 -11.49 3.50
CA GLY A 102 -17.87 -10.10 3.36
C GLY A 102 -16.70 -9.16 3.08
N LEU A 103 -15.60 -9.34 3.80
CA LEU A 103 -14.40 -8.53 3.56
C LEU A 103 -13.81 -8.80 2.18
N THR A 104 -13.76 -10.06 1.75
CA THR A 104 -13.29 -10.44 0.41
C THR A 104 -14.12 -9.75 -0.68
N SER A 105 -15.45 -9.74 -0.53
CA SER A 105 -16.35 -9.07 -1.48
C SER A 105 -16.11 -7.57 -1.52
N LEU A 106 -15.93 -6.95 -0.36
CA LEU A 106 -15.64 -5.52 -0.26
C LEU A 106 -14.33 -5.15 -0.97
N LEU A 107 -13.27 -5.92 -0.74
CA LEU A 107 -11.97 -5.66 -1.35
C LEU A 107 -12.01 -5.84 -2.87
N ASN A 108 -12.71 -6.86 -3.35
CA ASN A 108 -12.87 -7.08 -4.79
C ASN A 108 -13.67 -5.95 -5.44
N ALA A 109 -14.74 -5.49 -4.80
CA ALA A 109 -15.54 -4.36 -5.30
C ALA A 109 -14.69 -3.09 -5.39
N LYS A 110 -13.88 -2.81 -4.37
CA LYS A 110 -12.97 -1.65 -4.39
C LYS A 110 -11.89 -1.78 -5.47
N ALA A 111 -11.34 -2.97 -5.67
CA ALA A 111 -10.37 -3.22 -6.73
C ALA A 111 -10.96 -2.98 -8.11
N ASP A 112 -12.18 -3.46 -8.34
CA ASP A 112 -12.90 -3.25 -9.60
C ASP A 112 -13.11 -1.75 -9.87
N GLU A 113 -13.50 -1.00 -8.84
CA GLU A 113 -13.70 0.44 -8.90
C GLU A 113 -12.42 1.19 -9.27
N ILE A 114 -11.31 0.86 -8.60
CA ILE A 114 -10.00 1.47 -8.83
C ILE A 114 -9.52 1.19 -10.26
N LEU A 115 -9.63 -0.06 -10.72
CA LEU A 115 -9.21 -0.46 -12.06
C LEU A 115 -10.06 0.16 -13.15
N ALA A 116 -11.37 0.31 -12.93
CA ALA A 116 -12.26 0.99 -13.85
C ALA A 116 -11.91 2.48 -13.96
N SER A 117 -11.66 3.11 -12.83
CA SER A 117 -11.25 4.52 -12.75
C SER A 117 -9.93 4.78 -13.50
N ASP A 118 -8.95 3.90 -13.32
CA ASP A 118 -7.66 4.02 -14.01
C ASP A 118 -7.81 3.89 -15.53
N ARG A 119 -8.62 2.93 -15.98
CA ARG A 119 -8.89 2.76 -17.41
C ARG A 119 -9.57 3.99 -18.04
N THR A 120 -10.51 4.57 -17.32
CA THR A 120 -11.20 5.79 -17.77
C THR A 120 -10.23 6.96 -17.87
N ALA A 121 -9.37 7.13 -16.89
CA ALA A 121 -8.36 8.18 -16.87
C ALA A 121 -7.38 8.04 -18.04
N LYS A 122 -6.94 6.83 -18.35
CA LYS A 122 -6.02 6.54 -19.48
C LYS A 122 -6.71 6.75 -20.81
N ALA A 123 -7.98 6.38 -20.95
CA ALA A 123 -8.74 6.55 -22.17
C ALA A 123 -9.04 8.03 -22.48
N GLY A 124 -9.10 8.88 -21.45
CA GLY A 124 -9.34 10.31 -21.59
C GLY A 124 -8.12 11.13 -22.01
N LYS A 125 -6.98 10.47 -22.14
CA LYS A 125 -5.74 11.10 -22.60
C LYS A 125 -5.48 10.77 -24.06
#